data_e02429e08782049ad7fe211b2d2e0bcd
#
_entry.id   e02429e08782049ad7fe211b2d2e0bcd
#
_cell.length_a   1.000
_cell.length_b   1.000
_cell.length_c   1.000
_cell.angle_alpha   90.00
_cell.angle_beta   90.00
_cell.angle_gamma   90.00
#
_symmetry.space_group_name_H-M   'P 1'
#
loop_
_entity.id
_entity.type
_entity.pdbx_description
1 polymer ?
#
loop_
_entity_poly.entity_id
_entity_poly.type
_entity_poly.pdbx_seq_one_letter_code
_entity_poly.pdbx_strand_id
1 'polypeptide(L)'
;MGKKRKRCPYCGKEFSEYQNPIPTVDIIIEIKNEGIVLIKRKNFPYGWALPGGFVDCGETVEQAAVREAREETSLKVESLRQFRVYSDPKRDPRQHTITVVFIAQAQGTPYPEDDAADLGIFTCKSLPRPIVFDHEIIICDYFNNKLAKGMMI
;
A
#
# COMPACT_ATOMS: atom_id res chain seq x y z
N MET A 1 6.03 15.58 20.47
CA MET A 1 4.60 15.40 20.14
C MET A 1 4.16 16.60 19.33
N GLY A 2 3.85 16.39 18.05
CA GLY A 2 3.45 17.47 17.14
C GLY A 2 2.02 17.92 17.41
N LYS A 3 1.88 19.04 18.11
CA LYS A 3 0.60 19.74 18.21
C LYS A 3 0.60 20.87 17.20
N LYS A 4 -0.37 20.90 16.30
CA LYS A 4 -0.60 22.03 15.39
C LYS A 4 -1.64 22.96 16.03
N ARG A 5 -1.31 24.25 16.15
CA ARG A 5 -2.31 25.26 16.55
C ARG A 5 -3.19 25.57 15.37
N LYS A 6 -4.48 25.50 15.55
CA LYS A 6 -5.52 25.89 14.60
C LYS A 6 -6.42 26.94 15.22
N ARG A 7 -7.05 27.78 14.40
CA ARG A 7 -8.05 28.75 14.82
C ARG A 7 -9.42 28.29 14.32
N CYS A 8 -10.39 28.26 15.24
CA CYS A 8 -11.76 27.90 14.88
C CYS A 8 -12.33 28.93 13.89
N PRO A 9 -12.85 28.52 12.73
CA PRO A 9 -13.38 29.44 11.72
C PRO A 9 -14.67 30.15 12.17
N TYR A 10 -15.36 29.61 13.17
CA TYR A 10 -16.63 30.15 13.67
C TYR A 10 -16.46 31.14 14.83
N CYS A 11 -15.57 30.86 15.77
CA CYS A 11 -15.46 31.69 16.98
C CYS A 11 -14.07 32.32 17.19
N GLY A 12 -13.12 32.05 16.29
CA GLY A 12 -11.75 32.58 16.35
C GLY A 12 -10.87 32.05 17.47
N LYS A 13 -11.34 31.20 18.37
CA LYS A 13 -10.54 30.61 19.46
C LYS A 13 -9.47 29.69 18.92
N GLU A 14 -8.27 29.78 19.50
CA GLU A 14 -7.17 28.86 19.21
C GLU A 14 -7.37 27.54 19.95
N PHE A 15 -7.09 26.44 19.26
CA PHE A 15 -7.05 25.10 19.84
C PHE A 15 -5.87 24.31 19.28
N SER A 16 -5.45 23.30 20.03
CA SER A 16 -4.34 22.42 19.62
C SER A 16 -4.91 21.08 19.12
N GLU A 17 -4.49 20.69 17.94
CA GLU A 17 -4.83 19.41 17.34
C GLU A 17 -3.58 18.52 17.33
N TYR A 18 -3.74 17.24 17.64
CA TYR A 18 -2.67 16.27 17.46
C TYR A 18 -2.51 15.99 15.96
N GLN A 19 -1.26 15.99 15.52
CA GLN A 19 -0.93 15.61 14.15
C GLN A 19 -0.18 14.27 14.21
N ASN A 20 -0.89 13.20 13.92
CA ASN A 20 -0.34 11.84 13.88
C ASN A 20 -0.10 11.44 12.42
N PRO A 21 0.88 10.54 12.17
CA PRO A 21 0.97 9.86 10.88
C PRO A 21 -0.34 9.14 10.58
N ILE A 22 -0.73 9.12 9.31
CA ILE A 22 -1.95 8.46 8.88
C ILE A 22 -1.66 6.98 8.63
N PRO A 23 -2.43 6.04 9.20
CA PRO A 23 -2.27 4.62 8.95
C PRO A 23 -2.70 4.27 7.53
N THR A 24 -1.89 3.45 6.87
CA THR A 24 -2.16 2.88 5.54
C THR A 24 -1.84 1.40 5.55
N VAL A 25 -2.29 0.70 4.52
CA VAL A 25 -1.91 -0.68 4.21
C VAL A 25 -1.41 -0.75 2.78
N ASP A 26 -0.43 -1.62 2.52
CA ASP A 26 0.01 -2.00 1.18
C ASP A 26 0.03 -3.53 1.10
N ILE A 27 -0.34 -4.11 -0.03
CA ILE A 27 -0.50 -5.55 -0.16
C ILE A 27 0.36 -6.09 -1.29
N ILE A 28 1.25 -7.03 -0.98
CA ILE A 28 1.98 -7.83 -1.94
C ILE A 28 1.10 -9.04 -2.27
N ILE A 29 0.30 -8.93 -3.33
CA ILE A 29 -0.60 -10.00 -3.79
C ILE A 29 0.19 -10.94 -4.69
N GLU A 30 0.44 -12.15 -4.22
CA GLU A 30 1.13 -13.20 -4.97
C GLU A 30 0.15 -13.95 -5.88
N ILE A 31 0.43 -13.97 -7.18
CA ILE A 31 -0.21 -14.90 -8.12
C ILE A 31 0.76 -16.06 -8.36
N LYS A 32 0.29 -17.27 -8.09
CA LYS A 32 1.14 -18.47 -8.09
C LYS A 32 1.87 -18.67 -9.43
N ASN A 33 3.20 -18.75 -9.37
CA ASN A 33 4.12 -18.94 -10.49
C ASN A 33 4.13 -17.79 -11.52
N GLU A 34 3.47 -16.66 -11.26
CA GLU A 34 3.40 -15.53 -12.19
C GLU A 34 4.09 -14.29 -11.66
N GLY A 35 3.96 -14.00 -10.35
CA GLY A 35 4.60 -12.83 -9.74
C GLY A 35 3.72 -12.14 -8.70
N ILE A 36 3.89 -10.83 -8.60
CA ILE A 36 3.10 -9.96 -7.72
C ILE A 36 2.29 -8.96 -8.53
N VAL A 37 1.13 -8.58 -8.02
CA VAL A 37 0.26 -7.59 -8.66
C VAL A 37 0.76 -6.19 -8.32
N LEU A 38 0.88 -5.33 -9.34
CA LEU A 38 1.05 -3.88 -9.19
C LEU A 38 -0.07 -3.17 -9.95
N ILE A 39 -0.50 -2.04 -9.43
CA ILE A 39 -1.47 -1.14 -10.04
C ILE A 39 -0.77 0.09 -10.62
N LYS A 40 -1.31 0.62 -11.72
CA LYS A 40 -0.92 1.93 -12.25
C LYS A 40 -1.91 2.97 -11.74
N ARG A 41 -1.42 3.94 -10.98
CA ARG A 41 -2.25 4.93 -10.30
C ARG A 41 -2.89 5.94 -11.24
N LYS A 42 -4.17 6.24 -11.04
CA LYS A 42 -4.89 7.35 -11.68
C LYS A 42 -4.53 8.72 -11.09
N ASN A 43 -4.18 8.75 -9.79
CA ASN A 43 -3.96 9.95 -9.01
C ASN A 43 -2.49 10.13 -8.62
N PHE A 44 -2.08 11.39 -8.36
CA PHE A 44 -0.72 11.71 -7.87
C PHE A 44 -0.41 11.01 -6.53
N PRO A 45 0.83 10.50 -6.42
CA PRO A 45 1.91 10.41 -7.40
C PRO A 45 1.60 9.39 -8.50
N TYR A 46 1.90 9.77 -9.77
CA TYR A 46 1.64 8.95 -10.95
C TYR A 46 2.74 7.92 -11.15
N GLY A 47 2.37 6.67 -11.31
CA GLY A 47 3.29 5.54 -11.51
C GLY A 47 2.68 4.23 -11.03
N TRP A 48 3.53 3.23 -10.89
CA TRP A 48 3.14 1.91 -10.42
C TRP A 48 3.31 1.82 -8.89
N ALA A 49 2.42 1.08 -8.26
CA ALA A 49 2.39 0.91 -6.81
C ALA A 49 1.91 -0.50 -6.44
N LEU A 50 2.18 -0.92 -5.22
CA LEU A 50 1.44 -2.01 -4.60
C LEU A 50 -0.02 -1.58 -4.42
N PRO A 51 -1.00 -2.48 -4.54
CA PRO A 51 -2.36 -2.22 -4.10
C PRO A 51 -2.38 -1.82 -2.62
N GLY A 52 -3.22 -0.85 -2.27
CA GLY A 52 -3.31 -0.38 -0.91
C GLY A 52 -3.82 1.04 -0.76
N GLY A 53 -4.18 1.40 0.47
CA GLY A 53 -4.77 2.69 0.78
C GLY A 53 -4.85 3.01 2.26
N PHE A 54 -5.71 3.95 2.61
CA PHE A 54 -5.90 4.39 3.98
C PHE A 54 -6.72 3.37 4.77
N VAL A 55 -6.42 3.28 6.07
CA VAL A 55 -7.25 2.54 7.01
C VAL A 55 -8.40 3.44 7.43
N ASP A 56 -9.64 2.98 7.21
CA ASP A 56 -10.83 3.71 7.58
C ASP A 56 -11.15 3.61 9.08
N CYS A 57 -11.84 4.62 9.62
CA CYS A 57 -12.29 4.56 11.00
C CYS A 57 -13.25 3.39 11.21
N GLY A 58 -12.89 2.51 12.16
CA GLY A 58 -13.72 1.37 12.53
C GLY A 58 -13.34 0.05 11.87
N GLU A 59 -12.34 0.03 10.97
CA GLU A 59 -11.78 -1.21 10.44
C GLU A 59 -10.40 -1.53 11.03
N THR A 60 -10.01 -2.79 11.01
CA THR A 60 -8.64 -3.21 11.32
C THR A 60 -7.75 -3.10 10.09
N VAL A 61 -6.42 -3.10 10.28
CA VAL A 61 -5.47 -3.08 9.15
C VAL A 61 -5.62 -4.30 8.23
N GLU A 62 -6.02 -5.45 8.77
CA GLU A 62 -6.31 -6.65 7.99
C GLU A 62 -7.57 -6.48 7.15
N GLN A 63 -8.62 -5.86 7.70
CA GLN A 63 -9.85 -5.55 6.97
C GLN A 63 -9.59 -4.55 5.85
N ALA A 64 -8.83 -3.49 6.14
CA ALA A 64 -8.39 -2.52 5.15
C ALA A 64 -7.63 -3.20 4.00
N ALA A 65 -6.67 -4.09 4.31
CA ALA A 65 -5.89 -4.81 3.30
C ALA A 65 -6.77 -5.69 2.38
N VAL A 66 -7.76 -6.38 2.94
CA VAL A 66 -8.70 -7.20 2.15
C VAL A 66 -9.60 -6.32 1.28
N ARG A 67 -10.11 -5.20 1.82
CA ARG A 67 -10.96 -4.24 1.11
C ARG A 67 -10.19 -3.62 -0.07
N GLU A 68 -9.02 -3.02 0.19
CA GLU A 68 -8.20 -2.36 -0.84
C GLU A 68 -7.77 -3.34 -1.95
N ALA A 69 -7.34 -4.55 -1.60
CA ALA A 69 -7.01 -5.57 -2.58
C ALA A 69 -8.19 -5.85 -3.52
N ARG A 70 -9.41 -5.95 -2.97
CA ARG A 70 -10.62 -6.18 -3.76
C ARG A 70 -11.00 -4.98 -4.61
N GLU A 71 -10.98 -3.76 -4.04
CA GLU A 71 -11.39 -2.51 -4.70
C GLU A 71 -10.48 -2.16 -5.88
N GLU A 72 -9.16 -2.35 -5.72
CA GLU A 72 -8.20 -1.97 -6.76
C GLU A 72 -7.89 -3.07 -7.78
N THR A 73 -8.13 -4.35 -7.44
CA THR A 73 -7.70 -5.47 -8.29
C THR A 73 -8.79 -6.48 -8.62
N SER A 74 -9.98 -6.37 -8.04
CA SER A 74 -11.09 -7.34 -8.09
C SER A 74 -10.74 -8.73 -7.54
N LEU A 75 -9.56 -8.90 -6.95
CA LEU A 75 -9.12 -10.19 -6.42
C LEU A 75 -9.63 -10.42 -5.00
N LYS A 76 -10.02 -11.66 -4.75
CA LYS A 76 -10.23 -12.16 -3.39
C LYS A 76 -8.91 -12.71 -2.87
N VAL A 77 -8.34 -12.05 -1.88
CA VAL A 77 -7.09 -12.46 -1.26
C VAL A 77 -7.32 -13.49 -0.16
N GLU A 78 -6.36 -14.40 -0.03
CA GLU A 78 -6.32 -15.47 0.96
C GLU A 78 -4.94 -15.49 1.66
N SER A 79 -4.84 -16.22 2.77
CA SER A 79 -3.57 -16.39 3.49
C SER A 79 -2.86 -15.08 3.83
N LEU A 80 -3.64 -14.07 4.23
CA LEU A 80 -3.12 -12.75 4.59
C LEU A 80 -2.16 -12.89 5.78
N ARG A 81 -0.93 -12.39 5.63
CA ARG A 81 0.06 -12.35 6.70
C ARG A 81 0.82 -11.03 6.68
N GLN A 82 1.04 -10.45 7.85
CA GLN A 82 1.85 -9.24 7.97
C GLN A 82 3.30 -9.54 7.52
N PHE A 83 3.85 -8.63 6.73
CA PHE A 83 5.23 -8.68 6.27
C PHE A 83 6.11 -7.77 7.12
N ARG A 84 5.90 -6.46 7.02
CA ARG A 84 6.72 -5.45 7.69
C ARG A 84 5.94 -4.13 7.81
N VAL A 85 6.43 -3.23 8.67
CA VAL A 85 5.93 -1.84 8.75
C VAL A 85 6.97 -0.91 8.16
N TYR A 86 6.53 0.07 7.36
CA TYR A 86 7.37 1.13 6.80
C TYR A 86 6.81 2.49 7.25
N SER A 87 7.68 3.34 7.79
CA SER A 87 7.26 4.56 8.48
C SER A 87 8.20 5.74 8.29
N ASP A 88 9.05 5.74 7.27
CA ASP A 88 9.87 6.91 6.97
C ASP A 88 8.95 8.12 6.71
N PRO A 89 9.14 9.26 7.39
CA PRO A 89 8.32 10.45 7.16
C PRO A 89 8.29 10.96 5.72
N LYS A 90 9.25 10.55 4.89
CA LYS A 90 9.36 10.95 3.48
C LYS A 90 8.80 9.90 2.50
N ARG A 91 8.27 8.77 3.01
CA ARG A 91 7.80 7.68 2.16
C ARG A 91 6.66 8.10 1.22
N ASP A 92 5.81 9.00 1.65
CA ASP A 92 4.70 9.56 0.86
C ASP A 92 4.91 11.07 0.70
N PRO A 93 5.03 11.58 -0.55
CA PRO A 93 5.26 13.01 -0.78
C PRO A 93 4.09 13.91 -0.39
N ARG A 94 2.90 13.34 -0.16
CA ARG A 94 1.68 14.08 0.18
C ARG A 94 1.57 14.38 1.67
N GLN A 95 1.98 13.41 2.52
CA GLN A 95 1.85 13.51 3.98
C GLN A 95 2.58 12.37 4.68
N HIS A 96 2.83 12.52 5.98
CA HIS A 96 3.43 11.45 6.78
C HIS A 96 2.42 10.30 6.98
N THR A 97 2.74 9.13 6.42
CA THR A 97 1.98 7.89 6.57
C THR A 97 2.82 6.82 7.26
N ILE A 98 2.16 5.85 7.88
CA ILE A 98 2.76 4.59 8.35
C ILE A 98 1.98 3.47 7.67
N THR A 99 2.66 2.62 6.91
CA THR A 99 2.01 1.49 6.27
C THR A 99 2.33 0.17 6.96
N VAL A 100 1.30 -0.66 7.10
CA VAL A 100 1.45 -2.08 7.43
C VAL A 100 1.39 -2.86 6.12
N VAL A 101 2.49 -3.49 5.74
CA VAL A 101 2.57 -4.28 4.52
C VAL A 101 2.15 -5.71 4.81
N PHE A 102 1.23 -6.21 4.00
CA PHE A 102 0.78 -7.60 4.02
C PHE A 102 1.27 -8.35 2.78
N ILE A 103 1.45 -9.66 2.93
CA ILE A 103 1.57 -10.61 1.82
C ILE A 103 0.30 -11.43 1.82
N ALA A 104 -0.29 -11.59 0.65
CA ALA A 104 -1.48 -12.41 0.44
C ALA A 104 -1.34 -13.23 -0.83
N GLN A 105 -2.06 -14.33 -0.90
CA GLN A 105 -2.20 -15.12 -2.12
C GLN A 105 -3.55 -14.82 -2.76
N ALA A 106 -3.60 -14.83 -4.08
CA ALA A 106 -4.86 -14.78 -4.81
C ALA A 106 -4.81 -15.70 -6.04
N GLN A 107 -6.00 -16.07 -6.51
CA GLN A 107 -6.20 -16.83 -7.73
C GLN A 107 -7.12 -16.04 -8.64
N GLY A 108 -6.97 -16.24 -9.96
CA GLY A 108 -7.79 -15.56 -10.96
C GLY A 108 -7.03 -14.46 -11.69
N THR A 109 -7.73 -13.80 -12.59
CA THR A 109 -7.18 -12.70 -13.39
C THR A 109 -7.57 -11.39 -12.72
N PRO A 110 -6.60 -10.56 -12.32
CA PRO A 110 -6.90 -9.26 -11.74
C PRO A 110 -7.45 -8.30 -12.80
N TYR A 111 -8.37 -7.42 -12.38
CA TYR A 111 -8.91 -6.34 -13.20
C TYR A 111 -8.78 -5.00 -12.45
N PRO A 112 -8.40 -3.92 -13.14
CA PRO A 112 -8.27 -2.61 -12.52
C PRO A 112 -9.64 -2.01 -12.24
N GLU A 113 -9.86 -1.59 -10.99
CA GLU A 113 -11.04 -0.84 -10.56
C GLU A 113 -10.63 0.40 -9.77
N ASP A 114 -11.59 1.21 -9.36
CA ASP A 114 -11.42 2.43 -8.57
C ASP A 114 -10.23 3.31 -9.01
N ASP A 115 -9.22 3.45 -8.17
CA ASP A 115 -8.05 4.31 -8.37
C ASP A 115 -6.97 3.69 -9.28
N ALA A 116 -7.14 2.45 -9.72
CA ALA A 116 -6.24 1.80 -10.68
C ALA A 116 -6.61 2.16 -12.13
N ALA A 117 -5.69 2.81 -12.85
CA ALA A 117 -5.83 3.07 -14.30
C ALA A 117 -5.51 1.83 -15.14
N ASP A 118 -4.66 0.97 -14.60
CA ASP A 118 -4.16 -0.25 -15.22
C ASP A 118 -3.57 -1.14 -14.12
N LEU A 119 -3.37 -2.40 -14.37
CA LEU A 119 -2.65 -3.30 -13.49
C LEU A 119 -1.92 -4.38 -14.26
N GLY A 120 -0.95 -5.04 -13.61
CA GLY A 120 -0.23 -6.16 -14.17
C GLY A 120 0.40 -7.04 -13.12
N ILE A 121 0.84 -8.22 -13.56
CA ILE A 121 1.58 -9.18 -12.73
C ILE A 121 3.04 -9.11 -13.12
N PHE A 122 3.93 -8.95 -12.16
CA PHE A 122 5.34 -8.69 -12.39
C PHE A 122 6.23 -9.56 -11.51
N THR A 123 7.32 -10.02 -12.10
CA THR A 123 8.43 -10.67 -11.38
C THR A 123 9.50 -9.64 -11.01
N CYS A 124 10.49 -10.04 -10.22
CA CYS A 124 11.64 -9.17 -9.90
C CYS A 124 12.41 -8.69 -11.15
N LYS A 125 12.33 -9.44 -12.28
CA LYS A 125 13.02 -9.12 -13.54
C LYS A 125 12.20 -8.25 -14.47
N SER A 126 10.90 -8.12 -14.26
CA SER A 126 9.97 -7.42 -15.15
C SER A 126 9.28 -6.22 -14.52
N LEU A 127 9.78 -5.73 -13.38
CA LEU A 127 9.16 -4.61 -12.67
C LEU A 127 9.02 -3.37 -13.55
N PRO A 128 7.83 -2.74 -13.58
CA PRO A 128 7.57 -1.57 -14.39
C PRO A 128 8.19 -0.30 -13.79
N ARG A 129 8.23 0.78 -14.56
CA ARG A 129 8.76 2.07 -14.11
C ARG A 129 7.83 3.22 -14.51
N PRO A 130 7.75 4.31 -13.72
CA PRO A 130 8.33 4.45 -12.38
C PRO A 130 7.48 3.71 -11.32
N ILE A 131 8.11 3.23 -10.26
CA ILE A 131 7.44 2.78 -9.03
C ILE A 131 7.46 3.96 -8.05
N VAL A 132 6.29 4.29 -7.49
CA VAL A 132 6.12 5.47 -6.63
C VAL A 132 6.14 5.10 -5.15
N PHE A 133 6.21 6.12 -4.30
CA PHE A 133 6.41 6.00 -2.86
C PHE A 133 7.74 5.29 -2.55
N ASP A 134 7.78 4.58 -1.43
CA ASP A 134 8.85 3.68 -1.06
C ASP A 134 8.60 2.22 -1.53
N HIS A 135 7.64 2.01 -2.44
CA HIS A 135 7.23 0.67 -2.85
C HIS A 135 8.34 -0.11 -3.56
N GLU A 136 9.30 0.56 -4.21
CA GLU A 136 10.47 -0.13 -4.75
C GLU A 136 11.29 -0.78 -3.63
N ILE A 137 11.45 -0.11 -2.48
CA ILE A 137 12.15 -0.65 -1.30
C ILE A 137 11.38 -1.85 -0.75
N ILE A 138 10.06 -1.73 -0.60
CA ILE A 138 9.19 -2.81 -0.09
C ILE A 138 9.30 -4.06 -0.98
N ILE A 139 9.22 -3.87 -2.30
CA ILE A 139 9.29 -4.95 -3.28
C ILE A 139 10.68 -5.61 -3.27
N CYS A 140 11.76 -4.83 -3.19
CA CYS A 140 13.12 -5.36 -3.06
C CYS A 140 13.28 -6.19 -1.78
N ASP A 141 12.81 -5.67 -0.64
CA ASP A 141 12.84 -6.40 0.64
C ASP A 141 12.07 -7.72 0.58
N TYR A 142 10.92 -7.72 -0.10
CA TYR A 142 10.13 -8.93 -0.30
C TYR A 142 10.86 -9.98 -1.14
N PHE A 143 11.39 -9.62 -2.30
CA PHE A 143 12.11 -10.57 -3.15
C PHE A 143 13.39 -11.08 -2.49
N ASN A 144 14.15 -10.22 -1.81
CA ASN A 144 15.35 -10.63 -1.05
C ASN A 144 14.99 -11.62 0.07
N ASN A 145 13.85 -11.40 0.75
CA ASN A 145 13.39 -12.34 1.79
C ASN A 145 12.99 -13.70 1.21
N LYS A 146 12.39 -13.74 0.01
CA LYS A 146 12.11 -14.98 -0.71
C LYS A 146 13.38 -15.72 -1.09
N LEU A 147 14.37 -15.03 -1.66
CA LEU A 147 15.66 -15.62 -2.03
C LEU A 147 16.37 -16.23 -0.82
N ALA A 148 16.41 -15.51 0.31
CA ALA A 148 17.02 -16.00 1.55
C ALA A 148 16.34 -17.27 2.10
N LYS A 149 15.06 -17.48 1.76
CA LYS A 149 14.30 -18.70 2.14
C LYS A 149 14.37 -19.81 1.08
N GLY A 150 15.14 -19.65 0.00
CA GLY A 150 15.27 -20.63 -1.09
C GLY A 150 13.98 -20.82 -1.91
N MET A 151 13.08 -19.84 -1.90
CA MET A 151 11.84 -19.88 -2.68
C MET A 151 12.09 -19.36 -4.09
N MET A 152 11.52 -20.03 -5.12
CA MET A 152 11.56 -19.52 -6.50
C MET A 152 10.84 -18.18 -6.61
N ILE A 153 11.42 -17.27 -7.41
CA ILE A 153 10.96 -15.91 -7.70
C ILE A 153 10.61 -15.80 -9.18
#